data_7bfffb3d0ba96a3995fa345bdf37e133
#
_entry.id   7bfffb3d0ba96a3995fa345bdf37e133
#
_cell.length_a   1.000
_cell.length_b   1.000
_cell.length_c   1.000
_cell.angle_alpha   90.00
_cell.angle_beta   90.00
_cell.angle_gamma   90.00
#
_symmetry.space_group_name_H-M   'P 1'
#
loop_
_entity.id
_entity.type
_entity.pdbx_description
1 polymer ?
#
loop_
_entity_poly.entity_id
_entity_poly.type
_entity_poly.pdbx_seq_one_letter_code
_entity_poly.pdbx_strand_id
1 'polypeptide(L)'
;MATKDRYSASKTCVYNLGYHLIWCTKYRRKVLSPKIELRLKELIRKKAEELEVEIVEMETMPNHIHIFIKSKPTYSPHFIVQQFKGYSSRILREEFAELRSRLPSLWTRSYFCESVGCISADTIIRYIENQKKH
;
A
#
# COMPACT_ATOMS: atom_id res chain seq x y z
N MET A 1 -3.55 -2.29 21.46
CA MET A 1 -3.92 -1.77 21.44
C MET A 1 -4.66 -1.36 20.96
N ALA A 2 -5.08 -1.40 20.99
CA ALA A 2 -5.73 -1.02 20.73
C ALA A 2 -6.33 -0.32 20.25
N THR A 3 -6.89 -0.37 20.19
CA THR A 3 -7.62 0.28 19.72
C THR A 3 -7.54 0.89 19.25
N LYS A 4 -7.18 0.06 19.53
CA LYS A 4 -7.11 0.91 19.50
C LYS A 4 -7.28 1.95 18.80
N ASP A 5 -6.57 2.48 18.66
CA ASP A 5 -6.97 3.74 18.14
C ASP A 5 -7.12 3.68 16.63
N ARG A 6 -8.26 4.12 16.12
CA ARG A 6 -8.54 4.25 14.70
C ARG A 6 -7.70 5.36 14.07
N TYR A 7 -7.14 6.25 14.89
CA TYR A 7 -6.49 7.46 14.42
C TYR A 7 -5.03 7.48 14.79
N SER A 8 -4.22 7.98 13.86
CA SER A 8 -2.82 8.22 14.09
C SER A 8 -2.60 9.71 14.30
N ALA A 9 -1.43 10.09 14.77
CA ALA A 9 -1.14 11.48 15.03
C ALA A 9 0.31 11.80 14.72
N SER A 10 0.53 13.02 14.23
CA SER A 10 1.84 13.64 14.11
C SER A 10 1.79 14.91 14.95
N LYS A 11 2.88 15.71 14.94
CA LYS A 11 2.91 16.96 15.67
C LYS A 11 1.77 17.91 15.30
N THR A 12 1.35 17.88 14.04
CA THR A 12 0.42 18.87 13.51
C THR A 12 -0.87 18.27 12.97
N CYS A 13 -1.05 16.94 13.05
CA CYS A 13 -2.18 16.31 12.37
C CYS A 13 -2.64 15.05 13.08
N VAL A 14 -3.94 14.90 13.22
CA VAL A 14 -4.60 13.66 13.61
C VAL A 14 -5.28 13.14 12.35
N TYR A 15 -5.05 11.86 12.01
CA TYR A 15 -5.52 11.34 10.73
C TYR A 15 -5.89 9.88 10.82
N ASN A 16 -6.70 9.46 9.85
CA ASN A 16 -7.07 8.06 9.64
C ASN A 16 -7.21 7.89 8.13
N LEU A 17 -6.09 7.59 7.48
CA LEU A 17 -6.03 7.49 6.02
C LEU A 17 -5.76 6.05 5.63
N GLY A 18 -6.75 5.42 5.02
CA GLY A 18 -6.62 4.06 4.53
C GLY A 18 -6.93 3.99 3.04
N TYR A 19 -6.22 3.11 2.34
CA TYR A 19 -6.41 2.92 0.91
C TYR A 19 -6.36 1.45 0.56
N HIS A 20 -7.31 1.04 -0.30
CA HIS A 20 -7.20 -0.22 -1.02
C HIS A 20 -6.45 0.06 -2.31
N LEU A 21 -5.42 -0.71 -2.56
CA LEU A 21 -4.58 -0.57 -3.75
C LEU A 21 -4.54 -1.91 -4.46
N ILE A 22 -4.77 -1.90 -5.77
CA ILE A 22 -4.70 -3.12 -6.58
C ILE A 22 -3.94 -2.79 -7.85
N TRP A 23 -2.97 -3.63 -8.21
CA TRP A 23 -2.34 -3.49 -9.52
C TRP A 23 -2.00 -4.86 -10.08
N CYS A 24 -1.91 -4.90 -11.40
CA CYS A 24 -1.76 -6.15 -12.16
C CYS A 24 -0.38 -6.27 -12.78
N THR A 25 -0.01 -7.50 -13.08
CA THR A 25 1.16 -7.78 -13.89
C THR A 25 0.94 -7.26 -15.32
N LYS A 26 2.03 -7.01 -16.03
CA LYS A 26 2.00 -6.58 -17.42
C LYS A 26 1.24 -7.61 -18.24
N TYR A 27 0.29 -7.13 -19.05
CA TYR A 27 -0.60 -7.96 -19.86
C TYR A 27 -1.43 -8.94 -19.04
N ARG A 28 -1.52 -8.73 -17.73
CA ARG A 28 -2.23 -9.61 -16.79
C ARG A 28 -1.73 -11.04 -16.86
N ARG A 29 -0.45 -11.23 -17.18
CA ARG A 29 0.15 -12.55 -17.26
C ARG A 29 0.28 -13.16 -15.87
N LYS A 30 -0.02 -14.46 -15.79
CA LYS A 30 0.04 -15.20 -14.51
C LYS A 30 1.49 -15.59 -14.21
N VAL A 31 2.31 -14.61 -13.89
CA VAL A 31 3.76 -14.82 -13.67
C VAL A 31 4.14 -14.85 -12.20
N LEU A 32 3.22 -14.51 -11.31
CA LEU A 32 3.49 -14.54 -9.88
C LEU A 32 3.28 -15.96 -9.35
N SER A 33 4.30 -16.79 -9.51
CA SER A 33 4.30 -18.17 -8.97
C SER A 33 4.34 -18.09 -7.44
N PRO A 34 4.04 -19.19 -6.73
CA PRO A 34 4.09 -19.16 -5.26
C PRO A 34 5.41 -18.66 -4.69
N LYS A 35 6.52 -19.01 -5.30
CA LYS A 35 7.84 -18.56 -4.88
C LYS A 35 8.00 -17.04 -5.08
N ILE A 36 7.56 -16.54 -6.22
CA ILE A 36 7.63 -15.11 -6.53
C ILE A 36 6.65 -14.32 -5.65
N GLU A 37 5.44 -14.87 -5.40
CA GLU A 37 4.48 -14.22 -4.51
C GLU A 37 5.05 -14.05 -3.11
N LEU A 38 5.71 -15.07 -2.59
CA LEU A 38 6.30 -15.02 -1.26
C LEU A 38 7.34 -13.92 -1.18
N ARG A 39 8.22 -13.85 -2.18
CA ARG A 39 9.26 -12.82 -2.25
C ARG A 39 8.66 -11.43 -2.42
N LEU A 40 7.63 -11.31 -3.24
CA LEU A 40 6.92 -10.06 -3.45
C LEU A 40 6.39 -9.51 -2.12
N LYS A 41 5.74 -10.36 -1.33
CA LYS A 41 5.21 -9.95 -0.03
C LYS A 41 6.31 -9.45 0.89
N GLU A 42 7.44 -10.12 0.92
CA GLU A 42 8.60 -9.68 1.71
C GLU A 42 9.06 -8.29 1.31
N LEU A 43 9.17 -8.07 0.00
CA LEU A 43 9.64 -6.79 -0.54
C LEU A 43 8.65 -5.65 -0.24
N ILE A 44 7.37 -5.93 -0.37
CA ILE A 44 6.34 -4.92 -0.08
C ILE A 44 6.37 -4.56 1.41
N ARG A 45 6.48 -5.56 2.30
CA ARG A 45 6.57 -5.31 3.73
C ARG A 45 7.79 -4.48 4.08
N LYS A 46 8.92 -4.79 3.46
CA LYS A 46 10.17 -4.06 3.69
C LYS A 46 10.04 -2.60 3.27
N LYS A 47 9.50 -2.35 2.08
CA LYS A 47 9.30 -0.98 1.61
C LYS A 47 8.30 -0.22 2.47
N ALA A 48 7.24 -0.89 2.91
CA ALA A 48 6.23 -0.28 3.79
C ALA A 48 6.85 0.13 5.12
N GLU A 49 7.71 -0.70 5.69
CA GLU A 49 8.42 -0.38 6.92
C GLU A 49 9.30 0.86 6.72
N GLU A 50 10.03 0.90 5.62
CA GLU A 50 10.89 2.03 5.26
C GLU A 50 10.08 3.34 5.13
N LEU A 51 8.90 3.25 4.53
CA LEU A 51 8.01 4.41 4.35
C LEU A 51 7.15 4.71 5.56
N GLU A 52 7.19 3.85 6.57
CA GLU A 52 6.33 3.96 7.74
C GLU A 52 4.84 3.88 7.37
N VAL A 53 4.54 3.01 6.41
CA VAL A 53 3.18 2.71 5.97
C VAL A 53 2.77 1.40 6.62
N GLU A 54 1.60 1.36 7.23
CA GLU A 54 1.08 0.15 7.84
C GLU A 54 0.35 -0.68 6.80
N ILE A 55 0.74 -1.96 6.64
CA ILE A 55 -0.01 -2.90 5.81
C ILE A 55 -1.01 -3.61 6.71
N VAL A 56 -2.29 -3.36 6.48
CA VAL A 56 -3.36 -3.98 7.25
C VAL A 56 -3.68 -5.36 6.68
N GLU A 57 -3.67 -5.46 5.36
CA GLU A 57 -4.00 -6.70 4.67
C GLU A 57 -3.28 -6.72 3.33
N MET A 58 -2.85 -7.90 2.91
CA MET A 58 -2.17 -8.06 1.62
C MET A 58 -2.48 -9.44 1.08
N GLU A 59 -2.96 -9.48 -0.15
CA GLU A 59 -3.25 -10.73 -0.86
C GLU A 59 -2.59 -10.68 -2.23
N THR A 60 -2.04 -11.80 -2.65
CA THR A 60 -1.45 -11.92 -3.97
C THR A 60 -2.17 -13.02 -4.74
N MET A 61 -2.35 -12.78 -6.02
CA MET A 61 -2.90 -13.73 -6.98
C MET A 61 -1.88 -13.86 -8.11
N PRO A 62 -2.00 -14.88 -8.97
CA PRO A 62 -0.99 -15.07 -10.03
C PRO A 62 -0.76 -13.86 -10.92
N ASN A 63 -1.72 -12.98 -11.07
CA ASN A 63 -1.63 -11.83 -11.98
C ASN A 63 -1.91 -10.47 -11.35
N HIS A 64 -2.05 -10.41 -10.01
CA HIS A 64 -2.28 -9.11 -9.36
C HIS A 64 -2.00 -9.18 -7.87
N ILE A 65 -1.91 -8.01 -7.26
CA ILE A 65 -1.76 -7.87 -5.81
C ILE A 65 -2.80 -6.87 -5.31
N HIS A 66 -3.35 -7.18 -4.15
CA HIS A 66 -4.34 -6.36 -3.46
C HIS A 66 -3.79 -6.04 -2.07
N ILE A 67 -3.69 -4.76 -1.73
CA ILE A 67 -3.16 -4.32 -0.44
C ILE A 67 -4.09 -3.30 0.18
N PHE A 68 -4.35 -3.46 1.48
CA PHE A 68 -5.00 -2.41 2.25
C PHE A 68 -3.95 -1.83 3.18
N ILE A 69 -3.73 -0.51 3.07
CA ILE A 69 -2.72 0.20 3.85
C ILE A 69 -3.31 1.36 4.62
N LYS A 70 -2.59 1.76 5.68
CA LYS A 70 -2.82 3.02 6.37
C LYS A 70 -1.56 3.86 6.22
N SER A 71 -1.74 5.12 5.90
CA SER A 71 -0.66 6.01 5.50
C SER A 71 -0.70 7.33 6.27
N LYS A 72 0.42 8.06 6.24
CA LYS A 72 0.49 9.44 6.74
C LYS A 72 -0.03 10.41 5.69
N PRO A 73 -0.50 11.59 6.13
CA PRO A 73 -1.03 12.59 5.20
C PRO A 73 0.02 13.19 4.27
N THR A 74 1.29 13.05 4.58
CA THR A 74 2.37 13.59 3.74
C THR A 74 2.63 12.78 2.48
N TYR A 75 2.09 11.56 2.41
CA TYR A 75 2.26 10.71 1.22
C TYR A 75 0.95 10.61 0.45
N SER A 76 1.03 10.79 -0.86
CA SER A 76 -0.12 10.49 -1.73
C SER A 76 -0.18 8.98 -1.98
N PRO A 77 -1.37 8.43 -2.26
CA PRO A 77 -1.46 7.02 -2.66
C PRO A 77 -0.59 6.73 -3.88
N HIS A 78 -0.53 7.67 -4.82
CA HIS A 78 0.27 7.52 -6.02
C HIS A 78 1.75 7.32 -5.69
N PHE A 79 2.28 8.13 -4.78
CA PHE A 79 3.67 7.99 -4.34
C PHE A 79 3.92 6.61 -3.75
N ILE A 80 3.02 6.16 -2.88
CA ILE A 80 3.16 4.85 -2.23
C ILE A 80 3.15 3.72 -3.26
N VAL A 81 2.20 3.75 -4.20
CA VAL A 81 2.11 2.74 -5.25
C VAL A 81 3.38 2.72 -6.10
N GLN A 82 3.90 3.89 -6.47
CA GLN A 82 5.12 3.97 -7.27
C GLN A 82 6.31 3.38 -6.51
N GLN A 83 6.40 3.64 -5.22
CA GLN A 83 7.46 3.06 -4.39
C GLN A 83 7.36 1.53 -4.34
N PHE A 84 6.17 0.99 -4.11
CA PHE A 84 5.95 -0.45 -4.06
C PHE A 84 6.25 -1.11 -5.40
N LYS A 85 5.71 -0.54 -6.47
CA LYS A 85 5.87 -1.11 -7.82
C LYS A 85 7.32 -1.05 -8.29
N GLY A 86 7.98 0.09 -8.11
CA GLY A 86 9.35 0.26 -8.56
C GLY A 86 10.32 -0.65 -7.83
N TYR A 87 10.20 -0.67 -6.50
CA TYR A 87 11.08 -1.48 -5.67
C TYR A 87 10.90 -2.99 -5.97
N SER A 88 9.65 -3.46 -5.97
CA SER A 88 9.38 -4.88 -6.18
C SER A 88 9.75 -5.31 -7.60
N SER A 89 9.45 -4.48 -8.60
CA SER A 89 9.79 -4.81 -9.99
C SER A 89 11.30 -4.95 -10.17
N ARG A 90 12.06 -4.00 -9.66
CA ARG A 90 13.52 -4.01 -9.81
C ARG A 90 14.11 -5.27 -9.20
N ILE A 91 13.78 -5.57 -7.96
CA ILE A 91 14.39 -6.70 -7.26
C ILE A 91 13.90 -8.05 -7.78
N LEU A 92 12.59 -8.18 -8.02
CA LEU A 92 12.08 -9.44 -8.54
C LEU A 92 12.64 -9.76 -9.92
N ARG A 93 12.82 -8.75 -10.77
CA ARG A 93 13.39 -8.98 -12.10
C ARG A 93 14.88 -9.32 -12.03
N GLU A 94 15.58 -8.82 -11.02
CA GLU A 94 16.97 -9.22 -10.79
C GLU A 94 17.09 -10.66 -10.32
N GLU A 95 16.19 -11.07 -9.43
CA GLU A 95 16.24 -12.39 -8.81
C GLU A 95 15.62 -13.50 -9.67
N PHE A 96 14.64 -13.17 -10.49
CA PHE A 96 13.92 -14.15 -11.29
C PHE A 96 14.05 -13.83 -12.78
N ALA A 97 14.97 -14.53 -13.46
CA ALA A 97 15.26 -14.28 -14.86
C ALA A 97 14.04 -14.41 -15.77
N GLU A 98 13.11 -15.30 -15.43
CA GLU A 98 11.89 -15.49 -16.20
C GLU A 98 11.04 -14.21 -16.28
N LEU A 99 11.09 -13.36 -15.26
CA LEU A 99 10.34 -12.10 -15.30
C LEU A 99 10.96 -11.11 -16.28
N ARG A 100 12.27 -11.17 -16.49
CA ARG A 100 12.93 -10.32 -17.48
C ARG A 100 12.70 -10.80 -18.90
N SER A 101 12.74 -12.12 -19.10
CA SER A 101 12.66 -12.70 -20.44
C SER A 101 11.24 -12.70 -21.00
N ARG A 102 10.23 -12.76 -20.14
CA ARG A 102 8.84 -12.90 -20.56
C ARG A 102 8.07 -11.59 -20.64
N LEU A 103 8.53 -10.54 -19.96
CA LEU A 103 7.80 -9.29 -19.87
C LEU A 103 8.73 -8.10 -20.04
N PRO A 104 8.30 -7.05 -20.76
CA PRO A 104 9.09 -5.81 -20.87
C PRO A 104 9.17 -5.05 -19.55
N SER A 105 8.13 -5.21 -18.70
CA SER A 105 8.11 -4.69 -17.33
C SER A 105 7.24 -5.62 -16.51
N LEU A 106 7.41 -5.62 -15.18
CA LEU A 106 6.64 -6.53 -14.34
C LEU A 106 5.18 -6.10 -14.23
N TRP A 107 4.95 -4.80 -13.98
CA TRP A 107 3.61 -4.29 -13.68
C TRP A 107 3.04 -3.46 -14.82
N THR A 108 1.71 -3.42 -14.91
CA THR A 108 1.04 -2.46 -15.79
C THR A 108 1.30 -1.05 -15.26
N ARG A 109 1.03 -0.04 -16.07
CA ARG A 109 1.21 1.35 -15.66
C ARG A 109 0.12 1.81 -14.71
N SER A 110 -1.05 1.20 -14.79
CA SER A 110 -2.22 1.61 -14.01
C SER A 110 -2.30 0.89 -12.66
N TYR A 111 -3.17 1.38 -11.81
CA TYR A 111 -3.52 0.76 -10.55
C TYR A 111 -4.91 1.25 -10.14
N PHE A 112 -5.55 0.48 -9.26
CA PHE A 112 -6.81 0.88 -8.65
C PHE A 112 -6.51 1.41 -7.25
N CYS A 113 -7.17 2.51 -6.88
CA CYS A 113 -7.02 3.09 -5.55
C CYS A 113 -8.39 3.55 -5.05
N GLU A 114 -8.74 3.10 -3.85
CA GLU A 114 -9.98 3.51 -3.20
C GLU A 114 -9.65 3.89 -1.77
N SER A 115 -10.10 5.06 -1.34
CA SER A 115 -9.94 5.47 0.04
C SER A 115 -10.95 4.69 0.90
N VAL A 116 -10.51 4.32 2.10
CA VAL A 116 -11.33 3.55 3.02
C VAL A 116 -11.43 4.32 4.33
N GLY A 117 -12.62 4.41 4.83
CA GLY A 117 -12.87 5.07 6.09
C GLY A 117 -14.17 5.85 6.03
N CYS A 118 -14.92 5.75 7.11
CA CYS A 118 -16.13 6.50 7.28
C CYS A 118 -15.87 7.47 8.42
N ILE A 119 -15.84 8.76 8.11
CA ILE A 119 -15.69 9.78 9.14
C ILE A 119 -17.08 10.13 9.60
N SER A 120 -17.42 9.77 10.85
CA SER A 120 -18.72 10.10 11.42
C SER A 120 -18.73 11.56 11.85
N ALA A 121 -19.94 12.13 11.95
CA ALA A 121 -20.12 13.48 12.47
C ALA A 121 -19.52 13.61 13.87
N ASP A 122 -19.71 12.58 14.70
CA ASP A 122 -19.16 12.58 16.06
C ASP A 122 -17.64 12.69 16.08
N THR A 123 -16.98 12.04 15.15
CA THR A 123 -15.54 12.10 15.03
C THR A 123 -15.08 13.52 14.71
N ILE A 124 -15.75 14.15 13.77
CA ILE A 124 -15.44 15.52 13.37
C ILE A 124 -15.64 16.48 14.55
N ILE A 125 -16.75 16.32 15.25
CA ILE A 125 -17.08 17.16 16.41
C ILE A 125 -16.01 17.04 17.48
N ARG A 126 -15.60 15.81 17.79
CA ARG A 126 -14.56 15.57 18.80
C ARG A 126 -13.23 16.20 18.41
N TYR A 127 -12.88 16.10 17.13
CA TYR A 127 -11.66 16.72 16.65
C TYR A 127 -11.70 18.23 16.85
N ILE A 128 -12.79 18.86 16.48
CA ILE A 128 -12.99 20.31 16.63
C ILE A 128 -12.92 20.73 18.10
N GLU A 129 -13.57 19.98 18.98
CA GLU A 129 -13.55 20.27 20.41
C GLU A 129 -12.13 20.20 20.98
N ASN A 130 -11.36 19.21 20.56
CA ASN A 130 -9.96 19.08 21.00
C ASN A 130 -9.11 20.25 20.53
N GLN A 131 -9.37 20.76 19.32
CA GLN A 131 -8.67 21.94 18.82
C GLN A 131 -8.96 23.18 19.67
N LYS A 132 -10.18 23.30 20.16
CA LYS A 132 -10.56 24.43 21.02
C LYS A 132 -9.85 24.42 22.37
N LYS A 133 -9.41 23.25 22.82
CA LYS A 133 -8.71 23.12 24.10
C LYS A 133 -7.23 23.48 24.02
N HIS A 134 -6.73 23.66 22.86
CA HIS A 134 -5.35 24.01 22.60
C HIS A 134 -5.27 25.40 21.99
#